data_5cf75c4c76f7f67803d4fb71a61452f1
#
_entry.id   5cf75c4c76f7f67803d4fb71a61452f1
#
_cell.length_a   1.000
_cell.length_b   1.000
_cell.length_c   1.000
_cell.angle_alpha   90.00
_cell.angle_beta   90.00
_cell.angle_gamma   90.00
#
_symmetry.space_group_name_H-M   'P 1'
#
loop_
_entity.id
_entity.type
_entity.pdbx_description
1 polymer ?
#
loop_
_entity_poly.entity_id
_entity_poly.type
_entity_poly.pdbx_seq_one_letter_code
_entity_poly.pdbx_strand_id
1 'polypeptide(L)'
;MAEAKRIQVTVTVDFGSANRPQFEKTVTVIEKSTVLDALSISVPVATARKYGMDCFVEQIDGIKNEFAQDRGWRFEVNGYRSNVPAERYLLKDGDWIKWLYLTGSKC
;
A
#
# COMPACT_ATOMS: atom_id res chain seq x y z
N MET A 1 7.71 -12.11 29.59
CA MET A 1 7.93 -11.39 28.33
C MET A 1 6.61 -11.26 27.60
N ALA A 2 6.26 -10.07 27.20
CA ALA A 2 5.01 -9.86 26.48
C ALA A 2 5.16 -10.27 25.03
N GLU A 3 4.20 -11.00 24.54
CA GLU A 3 4.14 -11.32 23.11
C GLU A 3 3.64 -10.11 22.33
N ALA A 4 4.14 -9.94 21.11
CA ALA A 4 3.61 -8.92 20.23
C ALA A 4 2.17 -9.24 19.88
N LYS A 5 1.30 -8.26 20.00
CA LYS A 5 -0.10 -8.42 19.66
C LYS A 5 -0.25 -8.48 18.14
N ARG A 6 -1.11 -9.38 17.67
CA ARG A 6 -1.39 -9.52 16.25
C ARG A 6 -2.72 -8.87 15.92
N ILE A 7 -2.75 -8.27 14.74
CA ILE A 7 -3.94 -7.62 14.22
C ILE A 7 -4.22 -8.16 12.81
N GLN A 8 -5.48 -8.05 12.39
CA GLN A 8 -5.87 -8.43 11.04
C GLN A 8 -6.22 -7.18 10.25
N VAL A 9 -5.72 -7.11 9.03
CA VAL A 9 -6.01 -6.00 8.12
C VAL A 9 -6.33 -6.59 6.74
N THR A 10 -7.10 -5.85 5.96
CA THR A 10 -7.42 -6.25 4.59
C THR A 10 -6.66 -5.36 3.62
N VAL A 11 -5.98 -5.98 2.67
CA VAL A 11 -5.24 -5.27 1.62
C VAL A 11 -5.94 -5.50 0.30
N THR A 12 -6.35 -4.41 -0.34
CA THR A 12 -6.95 -4.43 -1.67
C THR A 12 -6.00 -3.71 -2.62
N VAL A 13 -5.76 -4.28 -3.78
CA VAL A 13 -4.96 -3.65 -4.83
C VAL A 13 -5.83 -3.52 -6.07
N ASP A 14 -6.11 -2.28 -6.45
CA ASP A 14 -6.89 -1.95 -7.64
C ASP A 14 -5.90 -1.49 -8.72
N PHE A 15 -5.72 -2.31 -9.73
CA PHE A 15 -4.75 -2.05 -10.79
C PHE A 15 -5.23 -0.99 -11.81
N GLY A 16 -6.47 -0.54 -11.67
CA GLY A 16 -6.98 0.58 -12.47
C GLY A 16 -6.68 0.46 -13.96
N SER A 17 -5.91 1.41 -14.48
CA SER A 17 -5.57 1.48 -15.90
C SER A 17 -4.61 0.38 -16.37
N ALA A 18 -4.04 -0.40 -15.45
CA ALA A 18 -3.18 -1.52 -15.82
C ALA A 18 -3.98 -2.74 -16.31
N ASN A 19 -5.30 -2.68 -16.21
CA ASN A 19 -6.20 -3.69 -16.77
C ASN A 19 -5.98 -5.10 -16.21
N ARG A 20 -5.84 -5.18 -14.89
CA ARG A 20 -5.75 -6.44 -14.17
C ARG A 20 -6.91 -6.57 -13.18
N PRO A 21 -7.30 -7.81 -12.83
CA PRO A 21 -8.32 -8.00 -11.80
C PRO A 21 -7.88 -7.42 -10.46
N GLN A 22 -8.83 -6.85 -9.74
CA GLN A 22 -8.60 -6.35 -8.40
C GLN A 22 -8.21 -7.51 -7.48
N PHE A 23 -7.20 -7.27 -6.65
CA PHE A 23 -6.70 -8.24 -5.67
C PHE A 23 -7.16 -7.83 -4.28
N GLU A 24 -7.57 -8.79 -3.47
CA GLU A 24 -7.92 -8.53 -2.08
C GLU A 24 -7.50 -9.70 -1.21
N LYS A 25 -6.88 -9.38 -0.08
CA LYS A 25 -6.41 -10.40 0.86
C LYS A 25 -6.43 -9.85 2.28
N THR A 26 -6.93 -10.67 3.21
CA THR A 26 -6.85 -10.36 4.64
C THR A 26 -5.58 -11.02 5.18
N VAL A 27 -4.77 -10.24 5.88
CA VAL A 27 -3.50 -10.70 6.41
C VAL A 27 -3.41 -10.39 7.90
N THR A 28 -2.62 -11.19 8.61
CA THR A 28 -2.32 -10.97 10.02
C THR A 28 -0.93 -10.37 10.12
N VAL A 29 -0.83 -9.25 10.81
CA VAL A 29 0.45 -8.56 11.04
C VAL A 29 0.60 -8.25 12.53
N ILE A 30 1.82 -7.93 12.93
CA ILE A 30 2.11 -7.53 14.31
C ILE A 30 1.57 -6.12 14.52
N GLU A 31 1.06 -5.86 15.72
CA GLU A 31 0.67 -4.51 16.11
C GLU A 31 1.81 -3.52 15.83
N LYS A 32 1.47 -2.34 15.33
CA LYS A 32 2.40 -1.29 14.90
C LYS A 32 3.10 -1.57 13.57
N SER A 33 2.67 -2.60 12.84
CA SER A 33 3.10 -2.75 11.45
C SER A 33 2.58 -1.60 10.61
N THR A 34 3.28 -1.30 9.53
CA THR A 34 2.91 -0.21 8.64
C THR A 34 2.08 -0.69 7.46
N VAL A 35 1.49 0.25 6.73
CA VAL A 35 0.79 -0.05 5.48
C VAL A 35 1.73 -0.77 4.51
N LEU A 36 2.98 -0.33 4.44
CA LEU A 36 3.97 -0.98 3.58
C LEU A 36 4.24 -2.42 4.00
N ASP A 37 4.32 -2.68 5.31
CA ASP A 37 4.53 -4.04 5.82
C ASP A 37 3.41 -4.97 5.35
N ALA A 38 2.17 -4.55 5.50
CA ALA A 38 1.03 -5.36 5.09
C ALA A 38 1.01 -5.59 3.57
N LEU A 39 1.34 -4.57 2.79
CA LEU A 39 1.42 -4.70 1.34
C LEU A 39 2.50 -5.70 0.94
N SER A 40 3.66 -5.60 1.56
CA SER A 40 4.82 -6.44 1.21
C SER A 40 4.60 -7.93 1.43
N ILE A 41 3.81 -8.29 2.43
CA ILE A 41 3.49 -9.70 2.67
C ILE A 41 2.32 -10.18 1.81
N SER A 42 1.60 -9.27 1.17
CA SER A 42 0.43 -9.60 0.35
C SER A 42 0.78 -9.83 -1.11
N VAL A 43 1.65 -8.99 -1.68
CA VAL A 43 2.02 -9.04 -3.09
C VAL A 43 3.48 -8.61 -3.25
N PRO A 44 4.13 -8.97 -4.38
CA PRO A 44 5.47 -8.47 -4.68
C PRO A 44 5.48 -6.94 -4.81
N VAL A 45 6.41 -6.29 -4.13
CA VAL A 45 6.55 -4.84 -4.11
C VAL A 45 8.01 -4.47 -4.31
N ALA A 46 8.27 -3.46 -5.12
CA ALA A 46 9.60 -2.87 -5.23
C ALA A 46 9.56 -1.46 -4.66
N THR A 47 10.57 -1.12 -3.86
CA THR A 47 10.69 0.19 -3.24
C THR A 47 12.03 0.83 -3.57
N ALA A 48 12.10 2.14 -3.40
CA ALA A 48 13.34 2.89 -3.61
C ALA A 48 13.40 4.08 -2.66
N ARG A 49 14.60 4.56 -2.42
CA ARG A 49 14.77 5.77 -1.61
C ARG A 49 14.59 6.99 -2.52
N LYS A 50 13.43 7.65 -2.37
CA LYS A 50 13.05 8.81 -3.16
C LYS A 50 12.13 9.74 -2.37
N TYR A 51 12.13 11.00 -2.72
CA TYR A 51 11.18 11.99 -2.17
C TYR A 51 11.20 12.08 -0.65
N GLY A 52 12.37 11.90 -0.04
CA GLY A 52 12.51 11.94 1.42
C GLY A 52 12.03 10.68 2.12
N MET A 53 11.69 9.64 1.38
CA MET A 53 11.24 8.36 1.92
C MET A 53 12.31 7.29 1.69
N ASP A 54 12.52 6.44 2.70
CA ASP A 54 13.46 5.32 2.56
C ASP A 54 12.89 4.20 1.71
N CYS A 55 11.59 4.02 1.74
CA CYS A 55 10.91 2.93 1.04
C CYS A 55 9.70 3.44 0.25
N PHE A 56 9.97 4.29 -0.73
CA PHE A 56 8.91 4.77 -1.63
C PHE A 56 8.48 3.62 -2.55
N VAL A 57 7.18 3.33 -2.60
CA VAL A 57 6.65 2.23 -3.41
C VAL A 57 6.74 2.60 -4.89
N GLU A 58 7.60 1.92 -5.62
CA GLU A 58 7.78 2.14 -7.06
C GLU A 58 6.95 1.20 -7.91
N GLN A 59 6.69 -0.01 -7.42
CA GLN A 59 6.09 -1.05 -8.23
C GLN A 59 5.30 -2.00 -7.33
N ILE A 60 4.11 -2.36 -7.76
CA ILE A 60 3.30 -3.37 -7.10
C ILE A 60 2.97 -4.44 -8.13
N ASP A 61 3.35 -5.70 -7.84
CA ASP A 61 3.11 -6.85 -8.70
C ASP A 61 3.51 -6.60 -10.16
N GLY A 62 4.68 -5.99 -10.35
CA GLY A 62 5.22 -5.72 -11.68
C GLY A 62 4.72 -4.43 -12.34
N ILE A 63 3.75 -3.75 -11.75
CA ILE A 63 3.21 -2.52 -12.33
C ILE A 63 3.92 -1.33 -11.69
N LYS A 64 4.68 -0.59 -12.49
CA LYS A 64 5.49 0.54 -12.05
C LYS A 64 4.73 1.85 -12.10
N ASN A 65 5.12 2.79 -11.24
CA ASN A 65 4.73 4.18 -11.42
C ASN A 65 5.26 4.65 -12.79
N GLU A 66 4.44 5.42 -13.48
CA GLU A 66 4.82 6.01 -14.78
C GLU A 66 4.45 7.50 -14.74
N PHE A 67 5.19 8.25 -13.94
CA PHE A 67 4.85 9.66 -13.69
C PHE A 67 4.90 10.52 -14.96
N ALA A 68 5.73 10.13 -15.92
CA ALA A 68 5.76 10.82 -17.21
C ALA A 68 4.43 10.68 -17.98
N GLN A 69 3.63 9.68 -17.60
CA GLN A 69 2.31 9.42 -18.20
C GLN A 69 1.19 9.62 -17.19
N ASP A 70 1.46 10.32 -16.09
CA ASP A 70 0.51 10.59 -15.03
C ASP A 70 -0.08 9.32 -14.40
N ARG A 71 0.69 8.27 -14.28
CA ARG A 71 0.25 7.03 -13.64
C ARG A 71 1.06 6.77 -12.38
N GLY A 72 0.39 6.36 -11.32
CA GLY A 72 1.10 6.07 -10.09
C GLY A 72 0.23 5.42 -9.04
N TRP A 73 0.90 4.85 -8.06
CA TRP A 73 0.28 4.18 -6.93
C TRP A 73 -0.05 5.16 -5.82
N ARG A 74 -1.25 5.04 -5.29
CA ARG A 74 -1.70 5.77 -4.11
C ARG A 74 -2.43 4.82 -3.19
N PHE A 75 -2.54 5.16 -1.93
CA PHE A 75 -3.27 4.31 -1.00
C PHE A 75 -4.25 5.11 -0.14
N GLU A 76 -5.26 4.38 0.33
CA GLU A 76 -6.25 4.87 1.27
C GLU A 76 -6.34 3.88 2.41
N VAL A 77 -6.68 4.36 3.59
CA VAL A 77 -6.98 3.51 4.73
C VAL A 77 -8.40 3.83 5.18
N ASN A 78 -9.24 2.80 5.21
CA ASN A 78 -10.66 2.92 5.58
C ASN A 78 -11.41 3.97 4.74
N GLY A 79 -11.03 4.09 3.46
CA GLY A 79 -11.67 5.01 2.53
C GLY A 79 -11.11 6.42 2.51
N TYR A 80 -10.08 6.71 3.30
CA TYR A 80 -9.51 8.04 3.37
C TYR A 80 -8.06 8.07 2.89
N ARG A 81 -7.73 9.09 2.10
CA ARG A 81 -6.34 9.31 1.67
C ARG A 81 -5.50 9.68 2.88
N SER A 82 -4.29 9.15 2.92
CA SER A 82 -3.37 9.45 4.00
C SER A 82 -2.35 10.51 3.59
N ASN A 83 -2.02 11.40 4.53
CA ASN A 83 -0.90 12.32 4.38
C ASN A 83 0.39 11.71 4.92
N VAL A 84 0.31 10.51 5.51
CA VAL A 84 1.45 9.81 6.07
C VAL A 84 1.91 8.77 5.05
N PRO A 85 3.22 8.69 4.74
CA PRO A 85 3.73 7.67 3.82
C PRO A 85 3.43 6.25 4.30
N ALA A 86 3.30 5.32 3.35
CA ALA A 86 3.00 3.92 3.67
C ALA A 86 4.02 3.30 4.63
N GLU A 87 5.28 3.70 4.54
CA GLU A 87 6.34 3.19 5.41
C GLU A 87 6.23 3.67 6.85
N ARG A 88 5.38 4.65 7.12
CA ARG A 88 5.21 5.25 8.45
C ARG A 88 3.80 5.15 9.00
N TYR A 89 2.85 4.76 8.20
CA TYR A 89 1.46 4.67 8.64
C TYR A 89 1.25 3.41 9.46
N LEU A 90 0.97 3.57 10.74
CA LEU A 90 0.79 2.45 11.66
C LEU A 90 -0.63 1.92 11.58
N LEU A 91 -0.75 0.61 11.39
CA LEU A 91 -2.03 -0.04 11.23
C LEU A 91 -2.67 -0.40 12.56
N LYS A 92 -4.00 -0.48 12.53
CA LYS A 92 -4.82 -0.94 13.65
C LYS A 92 -5.64 -2.14 13.20
N ASP A 93 -6.07 -2.93 14.16
CA ASP A 93 -6.90 -4.10 13.87
C ASP A 93 -8.16 -3.68 13.12
N GLY A 94 -8.45 -4.38 12.04
CA GLY A 94 -9.61 -4.12 11.22
C GLY A 94 -9.42 -3.07 10.14
N ASP A 95 -8.23 -2.48 10.01
CA ASP A 95 -7.99 -1.50 8.97
C ASP A 95 -8.12 -2.12 7.58
N TRP A 96 -8.68 -1.36 6.68
CA TRP A 96 -8.78 -1.72 5.27
C TRP A 96 -7.91 -0.77 4.45
N ILE A 97 -6.89 -1.34 3.82
CA ILE A 97 -5.92 -0.60 3.01
C ILE A 97 -6.26 -0.85 1.55
N LYS A 98 -6.40 0.21 0.77
CA LYS A 98 -6.63 0.07 -0.65
C LYS A 98 -5.56 0.81 -1.43
N TRP A 99 -4.83 0.08 -2.27
CA TRP A 99 -3.86 0.65 -3.19
C TRP A 99 -4.51 0.80 -4.55
N LEU A 100 -4.34 1.99 -5.14
CA LEU A 100 -4.96 2.32 -6.42
C LEU A 100 -3.90 2.78 -7.42
N TYR A 101 -3.98 2.23 -8.61
CA TYR A 101 -3.15 2.69 -9.73
C TYR A 101 -3.95 3.71 -10.51
N LEU A 102 -3.65 4.97 -10.28
CA LEU A 102 -4.43 6.08 -10.82
C LEU A 102 -3.77 6.69 -12.04
N THR A 103 -4.60 7.14 -12.96
CA THR A 103 -4.16 7.94 -14.10
C THR A 103 -4.66 9.37 -13.95
N GLY A 104 -3.87 10.29 -14.47
CA GLY A 104 -4.22 11.70 -14.39
C GLY A 104 -3.63 12.36 -13.17
N SER A 105 -3.22 13.60 -13.34
CA SER A 105 -2.56 14.37 -12.30
C SER A 105 -3.48 14.83 -11.18
N LYS A 106 -4.77 14.64 -11.35
CA LYS A 106 -5.77 15.11 -10.40
C LYS A 106 -6.24 14.02 -9.48
N CYS A 107 -5.35 13.49 -8.78
CA CYS A 107 -5.68 12.44 -7.84
C CYS A 107 -6.08 13.02 -6.50
#